data_46bc23cc7656179f598efd5f434c9bd8
#
_entry.id   46bc23cc7656179f598efd5f434c9bd8
#
_cell.length_a   1.000
_cell.length_b   1.000
_cell.length_c   1.000
_cell.angle_alpha   90.00
_cell.angle_beta   90.00
_cell.angle_gamma   90.00
#
_symmetry.space_group_name_H-M   'P 1'
#
loop_
_entity.id
_entity.type
_entity.pdbx_description
1 polymer ?
#
loop_
_entity_poly.entity_id
_entity_poly.type
_entity_poly.pdbx_seq_one_letter_code
_entity_poly.pdbx_strand_id
1 'polypeptide(L)'
;IYRVWEHARDAGLYRQVKDDTGKTLAQGYALQNHLEYFAELSCMFFVGCNYEPLNREALQTYDPGGYTMIRKLWQVEAGEPER
;
A
#
# COMPACT_ATOMS: atom_id res chain seq x y z
N ILE A 1 -8.87 -7.33 -5.58
CA ILE A 1 -8.59 -6.21 -4.65
C ILE A 1 -9.19 -6.49 -3.28
N TYR A 2 -10.43 -6.88 -3.25
CA TYR A 2 -11.12 -7.06 -1.98
C TYR A 2 -10.45 -8.09 -1.09
N ARG A 3 -10.07 -9.22 -1.65
CA ARG A 3 -9.45 -10.30 -0.87
C ARG A 3 -8.10 -9.90 -0.31
N VAL A 4 -7.30 -9.18 -1.09
CA VAL A 4 -6.00 -8.73 -0.63
C VAL A 4 -6.16 -7.70 0.48
N TRP A 5 -7.12 -6.79 0.34
CA TRP A 5 -7.44 -5.82 1.38
C TRP A 5 -7.90 -6.52 2.66
N GLU A 6 -8.78 -7.49 2.52
CA GLU A 6 -9.31 -8.23 3.65
C GLU A 6 -8.19 -8.95 4.40
N HIS A 7 -7.26 -9.53 3.64
CA HIS A 7 -6.11 -10.22 4.22
C HIS A 7 -5.21 -9.25 5.00
N ALA A 8 -4.97 -8.08 4.42
CA ALA A 8 -4.18 -7.05 5.09
C ALA A 8 -4.86 -6.59 6.37
N ARG A 9 -6.18 -6.37 6.31
CA ARG A 9 -6.96 -5.99 7.48
C ARG A 9 -6.84 -7.02 8.59
N ASP A 10 -7.00 -8.29 8.24
CA ASP A 10 -6.97 -9.37 9.21
C ASP A 10 -5.58 -9.58 9.80
N ALA A 11 -4.55 -9.25 9.04
CA ALA A 11 -3.17 -9.30 9.52
C ALA A 11 -2.79 -8.11 10.39
N GLY A 12 -3.69 -7.13 10.54
CA GLY A 12 -3.43 -5.96 11.37
C GLY A 12 -2.61 -4.88 10.70
N LEU A 13 -2.47 -4.92 9.39
CA LEU A 13 -1.71 -3.91 8.66
C LEU A 13 -2.50 -2.59 8.61
N TYR A 14 -1.76 -1.50 8.48
CA TYR A 14 -2.30 -0.14 8.34
C TYR A 14 -3.01 0.37 9.58
N ARG A 15 -2.77 -0.27 10.71
CA ARG A 15 -3.20 0.26 12.00
C ARG A 15 -2.01 0.92 12.65
N GLN A 16 -2.25 2.09 13.27
CA GLN A 16 -1.22 2.83 13.99
C GLN A 16 0.04 3.05 13.14
N VAL A 17 -0.17 3.58 11.95
CA VAL A 17 0.94 3.92 11.06
C VAL A 17 1.38 5.34 11.32
N LYS A 18 2.65 5.63 11.03
CA LYS A 18 3.17 6.99 11.17
C LYS A 18 3.06 7.74 9.85
N ASP A 19 2.75 9.03 9.95
CA ASP A 19 2.77 9.88 8.77
C ASP A 19 4.19 10.38 8.53
N ASP A 20 4.34 11.22 7.50
CA ASP A 20 5.64 11.72 7.11
C ASP A 20 6.23 12.75 8.08
N THR A 21 5.45 13.17 9.08
CA THR A 21 5.94 14.06 10.13
C THR A 21 6.30 13.28 11.40
N GLY A 22 6.08 11.96 11.40
CA GLY A 22 6.35 11.13 12.55
C GLY A 22 5.16 10.96 13.49
N LYS A 23 4.04 11.58 13.17
CA LYS A 23 2.83 11.47 13.99
C LYS A 23 2.15 10.13 13.74
N THR A 24 1.69 9.47 14.79
CA THR A 24 1.01 8.19 14.66
C THR A 24 -0.46 8.41 14.35
N LEU A 25 -0.91 7.75 13.29
CA LEU A 25 -2.32 7.71 12.91
C LEU A 25 -2.92 6.43 13.43
N ALA A 26 -4.14 6.50 13.93
CA ALA A 26 -4.81 5.31 14.44
C ALA A 26 -5.05 4.30 13.34
N GLN A 27 -5.25 4.78 12.11
CA GLN A 27 -5.54 3.93 10.98
C GLN A 27 -5.16 4.66 9.71
N GLY A 28 -4.46 3.97 8.81
CA GLY A 28 -4.19 4.51 7.48
C GLY A 28 -5.43 4.43 6.62
N TYR A 29 -5.54 5.32 5.64
CA TYR A 29 -6.69 5.34 4.74
C TYR A 29 -6.84 4.05 3.97
N ALA A 30 -5.74 3.33 3.72
CA ALA A 30 -5.77 2.06 3.00
C ALA A 30 -6.66 1.03 3.70
N LEU A 31 -6.86 1.16 5.01
CA LEU A 31 -7.66 0.19 5.75
C LEU A 31 -9.15 0.48 5.70
N GLN A 32 -9.54 1.65 5.23
CA GLN A 32 -10.93 2.10 5.28
C GLN A 32 -11.86 1.18 4.47
N ASN A 33 -11.48 0.88 3.25
CA ASN A 33 -12.19 -0.09 2.41
C ASN A 33 -11.28 -0.48 1.25
N HIS A 34 -11.73 -1.46 0.47
CA HIS A 34 -10.87 -2.00 -0.60
C HIS A 34 -10.61 -1.01 -1.72
N LEU A 35 -11.50 -0.06 -1.95
CA LEU A 35 -11.29 0.95 -2.97
C LEU A 35 -10.23 1.95 -2.54
N GLU A 36 -10.28 2.38 -1.27
CA GLU A 36 -9.24 3.25 -0.72
C GLU A 36 -7.92 2.52 -0.66
N TYR A 37 -7.95 1.22 -0.34
CA TYR A 37 -6.77 0.39 -0.33
C TYR A 37 -6.07 0.42 -1.69
N PHE A 38 -6.83 0.19 -2.75
CA PHE A 38 -6.28 0.24 -4.11
C PHE A 38 -5.69 1.61 -4.44
N ALA A 39 -6.42 2.67 -4.12
CA ALA A 39 -5.98 4.03 -4.42
C ALA A 39 -4.71 4.39 -3.65
N GLU A 40 -4.69 4.09 -2.34
CA GLU A 40 -3.55 4.45 -1.52
C GLU A 40 -2.30 3.63 -1.88
N LEU A 41 -2.47 2.34 -2.13
CA LEU A 41 -1.35 1.51 -2.53
C LEU A 41 -0.82 1.92 -3.90
N SER A 42 -1.68 2.34 -4.80
CA SER A 42 -1.24 2.85 -6.09
C SER A 42 -0.37 4.09 -5.90
N CYS A 43 -0.76 4.98 -4.99
CA CYS A 43 0.06 6.14 -4.67
C CYS A 43 1.42 5.73 -4.11
N MET A 44 1.43 4.82 -3.16
CA MET A 44 2.69 4.33 -2.58
C MET A 44 3.60 3.76 -3.65
N PHE A 45 3.03 3.03 -4.59
CA PHE A 45 3.78 2.35 -5.64
C PHE A 45 4.37 3.32 -6.66
N PHE A 46 3.59 4.30 -7.10
CA PHE A 46 3.98 5.15 -8.23
C PHE A 46 4.52 6.51 -7.84
N VAL A 47 4.06 7.07 -6.74
CA VAL A 47 4.35 8.45 -6.38
C VAL A 47 5.01 8.56 -5.01
N GLY A 48 4.47 7.85 -4.04
CA GLY A 48 4.81 7.98 -2.64
C GLY A 48 3.55 8.34 -1.87
N CYS A 49 3.65 8.28 -0.56
CA CYS A 49 2.51 8.51 0.31
C CYS A 49 2.96 9.31 1.51
N ASN A 50 2.02 9.98 2.17
CA ASN A 50 2.34 10.79 3.33
C ASN A 50 2.15 10.05 4.66
N TYR A 51 1.97 8.73 4.62
CA TYR A 51 2.01 7.88 5.80
C TYR A 51 2.61 6.53 5.42
N GLU A 52 2.94 5.71 6.41
CA GLU A 52 3.60 4.42 6.15
C GLU A 52 2.66 3.41 5.52
N PRO A 53 3.13 2.66 4.53
CA PRO A 53 4.46 2.72 3.91
C PRO A 53 4.55 3.90 2.95
N LEU A 54 5.70 4.56 2.94
CA LEU A 54 5.84 5.85 2.26
C LEU A 54 6.15 5.75 0.78
N ASN A 55 6.64 4.60 0.33
CA ASN A 55 7.07 4.43 -1.06
C ASN A 55 6.98 2.98 -1.48
N ARG A 56 7.39 2.72 -2.72
CA ARG A 56 7.28 1.38 -3.31
C ARG A 56 8.08 0.32 -2.56
N GLU A 57 9.32 0.64 -2.20
CA GLU A 57 10.16 -0.33 -1.51
C GLU A 57 9.61 -0.65 -0.12
N ALA A 58 9.18 0.39 0.59
CA ALA A 58 8.58 0.19 1.90
C ALA A 58 7.29 -0.63 1.81
N LEU A 59 6.50 -0.40 0.75
CA LEU A 59 5.28 -1.16 0.53
C LEU A 59 5.59 -2.64 0.32
N GLN A 60 6.62 -2.94 -0.46
CA GLN A 60 7.00 -4.32 -0.75
C GLN A 60 7.32 -5.07 0.54
N THR A 61 8.02 -4.42 1.45
CA THR A 61 8.39 -5.02 2.72
C THR A 61 7.21 -5.13 3.68
N TYR A 62 6.41 -4.09 3.74
CA TYR A 62 5.32 -3.99 4.71
C TYR A 62 4.11 -4.84 4.32
N ASP A 63 3.74 -4.79 3.06
CA ASP A 63 2.53 -5.46 2.57
C ASP A 63 2.84 -6.12 1.22
N PRO A 64 3.57 -7.24 1.23
CA PRO A 64 3.97 -7.89 -0.03
C PRO A 64 2.77 -8.34 -0.87
N GLY A 65 1.66 -8.71 -0.23
CA GLY A 65 0.45 -9.07 -0.97
C GLY A 65 -0.12 -7.90 -1.73
N GLY A 66 -0.20 -6.75 -1.08
CA GLY A 66 -0.66 -5.53 -1.72
C GLY A 66 0.28 -5.08 -2.83
N TYR A 67 1.57 -5.16 -2.58
CA TYR A 67 2.57 -4.82 -3.57
C TYR A 67 2.40 -5.65 -4.85
N THR A 68 2.25 -6.96 -4.68
CA THR A 68 2.07 -7.87 -5.81
C THR A 68 0.78 -7.60 -6.56
N MET A 69 -0.29 -7.31 -5.83
CA MET A 69 -1.57 -6.98 -6.43
C MET A 69 -1.46 -5.73 -7.31
N ILE A 70 -0.82 -4.69 -6.79
CA ILE A 70 -0.67 -3.43 -7.55
C ILE A 70 0.14 -3.66 -8.82
N ARG A 71 1.23 -4.42 -8.71
CA ARG A 71 2.04 -4.74 -9.88
C ARG A 71 1.21 -5.42 -10.96
N LYS A 72 0.40 -6.40 -10.56
CA LYS A 72 -0.41 -7.15 -11.50
C LYS A 72 -1.51 -6.30 -12.13
N LEU A 73 -2.20 -5.52 -11.30
CA LEU A 73 -3.32 -4.72 -11.79
C LEU A 73 -2.87 -3.63 -12.75
N TRP A 74 -1.70 -3.04 -12.50
CA TRP A 74 -1.15 -2.03 -13.37
C TRP A 74 -0.20 -2.60 -14.42
N GLN A 75 0.02 -3.92 -14.38
CA GLN A 75 0.87 -4.65 -15.33
C GLN A 75 2.29 -4.09 -15.38
N VAL A 76 2.82 -3.81 -14.18
CA VAL A 76 4.19 -3.33 -14.05
C VAL A 76 5.05 -4.50 -13.61
N GLU A 77 6.14 -4.77 -14.37
CA GLU A 77 7.05 -5.84 -14.04
C GLU A 77 8.27 -5.29 -13.33
N ALA A 78 8.75 -6.04 -12.35
CA ALA A 78 9.94 -5.63 -11.61
C ALA A 78 11.12 -5.56 -12.56
N GLY A 79 11.85 -4.45 -12.51
CA GLY A 79 13.02 -4.27 -13.36
C GLY A 79 12.71 -4.02 -14.80
N GLU A 80 11.46 -3.94 -15.16
CA GLU A 80 11.07 -3.73 -16.54
C GLU A 80 10.96 -2.24 -16.83
N PRO A 81 11.70 -1.75 -17.81
CA PRO A 81 11.56 -0.35 -18.16
C PRO A 81 10.20 -0.11 -18.76
N GLU A 82 9.64 1.01 -18.44
CA GLU A 82 8.34 1.37 -18.98
C GLU A 82 8.52 1.78 -20.41
N ARG A 83 7.72 1.22 -21.25
CA ARG A 83 7.82 1.48 -22.67
C ARG A 83 7.06 2.72 -23.04
#